data_0d06a1aaf7304bff613c6a0be4e91064
#
_entry.id   0d06a1aaf7304bff613c6a0be4e91064
#
_cell.length_a   1.000
_cell.length_b   1.000
_cell.length_c   1.000
_cell.angle_alpha   90.00
_cell.angle_beta   90.00
_cell.angle_gamma   90.00
#
_symmetry.space_group_name_H-M   'P 1'
#
loop_
_entity.id
_entity.type
_entity.pdbx_description
1 polymer ?
#
loop_
_entity_poly.entity_id
_entity_poly.type
_entity_poly.pdbx_seq_one_letter_code
_entity_poly.pdbx_strand_id
1 'polypeptide(L)'
;MLTDSHDAVTADWAAALLDFWFNQVGEEGWYSHDPALDQHCIDRFAVLWSEKRTLPAESFLDRADDALAAVLLFDQLPRNMFRGQAQAFTTDPIAREVARGAIALGYDIQIGGAGRLFFYMPFQHSEDLADQELSLSLFEGTGDARSLDFARQHHATIARFGRFPHRNAALGRTTLPAEAAAVAEGSQW
;
A
#
# COMPACT_ATOMS: atom_id res chain seq x y z
N MET A 1 3.83 16.86 30.44
CA MET A 1 4.56 15.60 30.24
C MET A 1 3.94 14.91 29.02
N LEU A 2 4.40 15.28 27.81
CA LEU A 2 3.89 14.78 26.52
C LEU A 2 5.08 14.44 25.59
N THR A 3 6.12 13.77 26.13
CA THR A 3 7.36 13.44 25.38
C THR A 3 7.56 11.95 25.13
N ASP A 4 6.67 11.07 25.60
CA ASP A 4 6.92 9.61 25.55
C ASP A 4 6.45 8.89 24.29
N SER A 5 5.58 9.50 23.45
CA SER A 5 5.01 8.78 22.29
C SER A 5 5.90 8.84 21.05
N HIS A 6 6.71 9.88 20.90
CA HIS A 6 7.56 10.06 19.71
C HIS A 6 8.86 9.23 19.80
N ASP A 7 9.47 9.16 21.00
CA ASP A 7 10.70 8.40 21.20
C ASP A 7 10.51 6.87 21.12
N ALA A 8 9.33 6.36 21.49
CA ALA A 8 9.03 4.93 21.40
C ALA A 8 8.89 4.43 19.95
N VAL A 9 8.38 5.29 19.04
CA VAL A 9 8.23 4.95 17.60
C VAL A 9 9.59 4.91 16.89
N THR A 10 10.60 5.63 17.40
CA THR A 10 11.95 5.65 16.78
C THR A 10 12.80 4.44 17.16
N ALA A 11 12.55 3.78 18.30
CA ALA A 11 13.37 2.65 18.78
C ALA A 11 13.02 1.32 18.09
N ASP A 12 11.72 1.06 17.77
CA ASP A 12 11.27 -0.09 16.98
C ASP A 12 10.04 0.33 16.15
N TRP A 13 10.29 1.16 15.15
CA TRP A 13 9.26 1.73 14.29
C TRP A 13 8.44 0.66 13.56
N ALA A 14 9.07 -0.45 13.19
CA ALA A 14 8.43 -1.53 12.45
C ALA A 14 7.40 -2.23 13.33
N ALA A 15 7.79 -2.64 14.55
CA ALA A 15 6.86 -3.28 15.49
C ALA A 15 5.69 -2.35 15.85
N ALA A 16 5.96 -1.05 16.06
CA ALA A 16 4.92 -0.07 16.37
C ALA A 16 3.92 0.12 15.21
N LEU A 17 4.40 0.10 13.95
CA LEU A 17 3.56 0.22 12.77
C LEU A 17 2.76 -1.06 12.53
N LEU A 18 3.38 -2.23 12.67
CA LEU A 18 2.70 -3.52 12.52
C LEU A 18 1.61 -3.70 13.58
N ASP A 19 1.89 -3.36 14.85
CA ASP A 19 0.88 -3.40 15.91
C ASP A 19 -0.29 -2.46 15.60
N PHE A 20 0.01 -1.23 15.16
CA PHE A 20 -1.03 -0.29 14.76
C PHE A 20 -1.90 -0.86 13.64
N TRP A 21 -1.29 -1.37 12.57
CA TRP A 21 -2.03 -1.79 11.37
C TRP A 21 -2.82 -3.08 11.59
N PHE A 22 -2.21 -4.10 12.20
CA PHE A 22 -2.84 -5.41 12.36
C PHE A 22 -3.71 -5.55 13.60
N ASN A 23 -3.36 -4.89 14.71
CA ASN A 23 -4.06 -5.07 15.98
C ASN A 23 -5.00 -3.91 16.32
N GLN A 24 -4.63 -2.66 16.02
CA GLN A 24 -5.45 -1.49 16.37
C GLN A 24 -6.43 -1.14 15.25
N VAL A 25 -6.01 -1.14 13.98
CA VAL A 25 -6.85 -0.89 12.81
C VAL A 25 -7.62 -2.15 12.42
N GLY A 26 -6.93 -3.27 12.19
CA GLY A 26 -7.51 -4.56 11.84
C GLY A 26 -8.20 -4.58 10.47
N GLU A 27 -8.72 -5.77 10.09
CA GLU A 27 -9.31 -6.00 8.77
C GLU A 27 -10.49 -5.06 8.44
N GLU A 28 -11.30 -4.71 9.42
CA GLU A 28 -12.45 -3.82 9.24
C GLU A 28 -12.02 -2.39 8.86
N GLY A 29 -10.83 -1.96 9.34
CA GLY A 29 -10.30 -0.64 9.10
C GLY A 29 -9.48 -0.49 7.83
N TRP A 30 -8.83 -1.57 7.32
CA TRP A 30 -7.87 -1.48 6.21
C TRP A 30 -8.44 -0.86 4.92
N TYR A 31 -9.74 -1.07 4.69
CA TYR A 31 -10.43 -0.59 3.48
C TYR A 31 -11.50 0.47 3.80
N SER A 32 -11.50 0.99 5.03
CA SER A 32 -12.49 1.99 5.44
C SER A 32 -12.13 3.39 4.96
N HIS A 33 -13.17 4.21 4.78
CA HIS A 33 -13.05 5.66 4.61
C HIS A 33 -13.41 6.33 5.95
N ASP A 34 -12.44 6.36 6.88
CA ASP A 34 -12.63 6.94 8.20
C ASP A 34 -11.67 8.14 8.40
N PRO A 35 -12.18 9.38 8.45
CA PRO A 35 -11.36 10.56 8.69
C PRO A 35 -10.59 10.53 10.03
N ALA A 36 -11.12 9.83 11.04
CA ALA A 36 -10.42 9.67 12.32
C ALA A 36 -9.19 8.77 12.17
N LEU A 37 -9.31 7.67 11.40
CA LEU A 37 -8.18 6.83 11.06
C LEU A 37 -7.16 7.58 10.20
N ASP A 38 -7.62 8.36 9.21
CA ASP A 38 -6.73 9.19 8.39
C ASP A 38 -5.91 10.15 9.25
N GLN A 39 -6.54 10.82 10.22
CA GLN A 39 -5.85 11.70 11.14
C GLN A 39 -4.87 10.95 12.05
N HIS A 40 -5.23 9.77 12.57
CA HIS A 40 -4.33 8.93 13.35
C HIS A 40 -3.08 8.51 12.55
N CYS A 41 -3.25 8.18 11.26
CA CYS A 41 -2.12 7.88 10.39
C CYS A 41 -1.18 9.08 10.24
N ILE A 42 -1.74 10.30 10.06
CA ILE A 42 -0.96 11.54 9.97
C ILE A 42 -0.18 11.77 11.25
N ASP A 43 -0.87 11.79 12.39
CA ASP A 43 -0.28 12.16 13.68
C ASP A 43 0.84 11.22 14.11
N ARG A 44 0.73 9.94 13.78
CA ARG A 44 1.70 8.92 14.21
C ARG A 44 2.83 8.68 13.21
N PHE A 45 2.56 8.76 11.90
CA PHE A 45 3.49 8.22 10.90
C PHE A 45 3.94 9.20 9.81
N ALA A 46 3.40 10.43 9.74
CA ALA A 46 3.80 11.37 8.69
C ALA A 46 5.28 11.76 8.78
N VAL A 47 5.81 11.94 9.99
CA VAL A 47 7.24 12.24 10.21
C VAL A 47 8.10 11.04 9.80
N LEU A 48 7.76 9.84 10.30
CA LEU A 48 8.44 8.60 9.98
C LEU A 48 8.47 8.34 8.46
N TRP A 49 7.33 8.52 7.80
CA TRP A 49 7.22 8.40 6.34
C TRP A 49 8.14 9.40 5.63
N SER A 50 8.15 10.67 6.08
CA SER A 50 8.98 11.71 5.47
C SER A 50 10.48 11.42 5.58
N GLU A 51 10.92 10.86 6.70
CA GLU A 51 12.32 10.49 6.93
C GLU A 51 12.71 9.24 6.12
N LYS A 52 11.90 8.18 6.21
CA LYS A 52 12.26 6.88 5.63
C LYS A 52 12.12 6.81 4.11
N ARG A 53 11.25 7.59 3.49
CA ARG A 53 11.06 7.60 2.04
C ARG A 53 12.28 8.05 1.23
N THR A 54 13.29 8.61 1.89
CA THR A 54 14.54 9.03 1.27
C THR A 54 15.64 7.95 1.29
N LEU A 55 15.38 6.85 2.00
CA LEU A 55 16.30 5.73 2.10
C LEU A 55 16.11 4.76 0.92
N PRO A 56 17.15 4.05 0.48
CA PRO A 56 17.02 3.03 -0.54
C PRO A 56 16.23 1.81 -0.03
N ALA A 57 15.56 1.10 -0.93
CA ALA A 57 14.69 -0.05 -0.60
C ALA A 57 15.41 -1.15 0.20
N GLU A 58 16.68 -1.38 -0.10
CA GLU A 58 17.52 -2.37 0.57
C GLU A 58 17.65 -2.13 2.08
N SER A 59 17.53 -0.87 2.53
CA SER A 59 17.57 -0.52 3.95
C SER A 59 16.47 -1.15 4.80
N PHE A 60 15.45 -1.72 4.16
CA PHE A 60 14.29 -2.32 4.81
C PHE A 60 14.26 -3.86 4.68
N LEU A 61 15.31 -4.48 4.11
CA LEU A 61 15.33 -5.91 3.79
C LEU A 61 16.14 -6.78 4.77
N ASP A 62 16.59 -6.22 5.89
CA ASP A 62 17.34 -6.98 6.89
C ASP A 62 16.46 -7.99 7.64
N ARG A 63 15.17 -7.68 7.83
CA ARG A 63 14.19 -8.50 8.52
C ARG A 63 12.84 -8.49 7.80
N ALA A 64 12.10 -9.60 7.86
CA ALA A 64 10.78 -9.71 7.24
C ALA A 64 9.78 -8.68 7.80
N ASP A 65 9.82 -8.42 9.13
CA ASP A 65 8.95 -7.43 9.77
C ASP A 65 9.27 -6.01 9.32
N ASP A 66 10.55 -5.66 9.17
CA ASP A 66 10.96 -4.34 8.68
C ASP A 66 10.51 -4.11 7.24
N ALA A 67 10.63 -5.15 6.40
CA ALA A 67 10.14 -5.10 5.02
C ALA A 67 8.62 -4.94 4.94
N LEU A 68 7.85 -5.69 5.75
CA LEU A 68 6.40 -5.55 5.80
C LEU A 68 5.98 -4.18 6.30
N ALA A 69 6.60 -3.69 7.37
CA ALA A 69 6.33 -2.35 7.89
C ALA A 69 6.66 -1.26 6.86
N ALA A 70 7.75 -1.40 6.09
CA ALA A 70 8.10 -0.47 5.03
C ALA A 70 7.07 -0.49 3.88
N VAL A 71 6.59 -1.66 3.48
CA VAL A 71 5.52 -1.76 2.48
C VAL A 71 4.26 -1.05 2.97
N LEU A 72 3.84 -1.26 4.21
CA LEU A 72 2.68 -0.56 4.78
C LEU A 72 2.90 0.95 4.84
N LEU A 73 4.09 1.40 5.27
CA LEU A 73 4.47 2.80 5.38
C LEU A 73 4.44 3.52 4.03
N PHE A 74 4.82 2.85 2.94
CA PHE A 74 4.97 3.47 1.62
C PHE A 74 3.79 3.21 0.68
N ASP A 75 2.99 2.17 0.90
CA ASP A 75 1.84 1.83 0.05
C ASP A 75 0.51 2.14 0.73
N GLN A 76 0.29 1.70 1.97
CA GLN A 76 -1.02 1.80 2.61
C GLN A 76 -1.23 3.14 3.32
N LEU A 77 -0.32 3.52 4.23
CA LEU A 77 -0.48 4.73 5.03
C LEU A 77 -0.60 6.02 4.20
N PRO A 78 0.12 6.21 3.06
CA PRO A 78 -0.06 7.41 2.24
C PRO A 78 -1.47 7.55 1.66
N ARG A 79 -2.16 6.44 1.40
CA ARG A 79 -3.55 6.45 0.93
C ARG A 79 -4.53 6.98 1.98
N ASN A 80 -4.21 6.81 3.26
CA ASN A 80 -4.91 7.45 4.37
C ASN A 80 -4.43 8.89 4.57
N MET A 81 -3.13 9.09 4.80
CA MET A 81 -2.56 10.39 5.17
C MET A 81 -2.79 11.49 4.13
N PHE A 82 -2.77 11.14 2.85
CA PHE A 82 -2.83 12.10 1.73
C PHE A 82 -3.99 11.80 0.78
N ARG A 83 -5.12 11.35 1.33
CA ARG A 83 -6.30 10.98 0.55
C ARG A 83 -6.74 12.10 -0.40
N GLY A 84 -6.92 11.76 -1.68
CA GLY A 84 -7.29 12.72 -2.73
C GLY A 84 -6.17 13.62 -3.23
N GLN A 85 -4.93 13.41 -2.80
CA GLN A 85 -3.76 14.19 -3.19
C GLN A 85 -2.75 13.32 -3.96
N ALA A 86 -1.96 13.92 -4.86
CA ALA A 86 -0.91 13.22 -5.58
C ALA A 86 0.13 12.57 -4.65
N GLN A 87 0.32 13.14 -3.46
CA GLN A 87 1.26 12.65 -2.46
C GLN A 87 0.95 11.23 -1.99
N ALA A 88 -0.32 10.80 -2.05
CA ALA A 88 -0.74 9.45 -1.72
C ALA A 88 -0.04 8.35 -2.55
N PHE A 89 0.49 8.70 -3.72
CA PHE A 89 1.10 7.75 -4.67
C PHE A 89 2.61 7.95 -4.86
N THR A 90 3.21 8.94 -4.19
CA THR A 90 4.63 9.30 -4.44
C THR A 90 5.62 8.25 -3.96
N THR A 91 5.22 7.39 -3.05
CA THR A 91 6.05 6.31 -2.50
C THR A 91 5.68 4.91 -3.04
N ASP A 92 4.73 4.81 -3.98
CA ASP A 92 4.42 3.54 -4.66
C ASP A 92 5.67 2.88 -5.31
N PRO A 93 6.62 3.61 -5.93
CA PRO A 93 7.82 2.98 -6.49
C PRO A 93 8.68 2.28 -5.44
N ILE A 94 9.01 2.94 -4.32
CA ILE A 94 9.83 2.31 -3.27
C ILE A 94 9.07 1.16 -2.59
N ALA A 95 7.75 1.26 -2.42
CA ALA A 95 6.95 0.14 -1.90
C ALA A 95 7.08 -1.12 -2.77
N ARG A 96 7.04 -0.95 -4.12
CA ARG A 96 7.24 -2.07 -5.06
C ARG A 96 8.66 -2.64 -4.99
N GLU A 97 9.67 -1.80 -4.86
CA GLU A 97 11.06 -2.25 -4.73
C GLU A 97 11.27 -3.07 -3.47
N VAL A 98 10.78 -2.58 -2.31
CA VAL A 98 10.82 -3.33 -1.05
C VAL A 98 10.05 -4.64 -1.16
N ALA A 99 8.83 -4.62 -1.70
CA ALA A 99 8.01 -5.82 -1.88
C ALA A 99 8.69 -6.86 -2.77
N ARG A 100 9.31 -6.44 -3.87
CA ARG A 100 10.05 -7.31 -4.78
C ARG A 100 11.26 -7.96 -4.09
N GLY A 101 12.04 -7.18 -3.33
CA GLY A 101 13.16 -7.67 -2.54
C GLY A 101 12.72 -8.65 -1.45
N ALA A 102 11.64 -8.32 -0.72
CA ALA A 102 11.08 -9.16 0.33
C ALA A 102 10.59 -10.52 -0.22
N ILE A 103 9.90 -10.53 -1.36
CA ILE A 103 9.46 -11.77 -2.02
C ILE A 103 10.66 -12.60 -2.49
N ALA A 104 11.69 -11.97 -3.07
CA ALA A 104 12.91 -12.67 -3.47
C ALA A 104 13.66 -13.33 -2.30
N LEU A 105 13.52 -12.78 -1.08
CA LEU A 105 14.07 -13.33 0.16
C LEU A 105 13.11 -14.33 0.85
N GLY A 106 11.91 -14.56 0.31
CA GLY A 106 10.91 -15.48 0.87
C GLY A 106 10.18 -14.93 2.11
N TYR A 107 10.24 -13.62 2.37
CA TYR A 107 9.63 -13.00 3.53
C TYR A 107 8.09 -13.03 3.49
N ASP A 108 7.50 -13.04 2.30
CA ASP A 108 6.06 -13.20 2.12
C ASP A 108 5.57 -14.57 2.62
N ILE A 109 6.35 -15.62 2.40
CA ILE A 109 6.06 -16.97 2.91
C ILE A 109 6.34 -17.07 4.40
N GLN A 110 7.42 -16.44 4.87
CA GLN A 110 7.78 -16.42 6.30
C GLN A 110 6.71 -15.74 7.16
N ILE A 111 6.21 -14.59 6.72
CA ILE A 111 5.15 -13.83 7.42
C ILE A 111 3.81 -14.56 7.31
N GLY A 112 3.44 -15.01 6.11
CA GLY A 112 2.17 -15.70 5.88
C GLY A 112 0.93 -14.84 6.14
N GLY A 113 -0.25 -15.49 6.23
CA GLY A 113 -1.51 -14.85 6.61
C GLY A 113 -1.82 -13.55 5.86
N ALA A 114 -2.45 -12.61 6.55
CA ALA A 114 -2.81 -11.31 5.98
C ALA A 114 -1.57 -10.47 5.60
N GLY A 115 -0.46 -10.59 6.34
CA GLY A 115 0.78 -9.88 6.06
C GLY A 115 1.34 -10.19 4.67
N ARG A 116 1.19 -11.45 4.22
CA ARG A 116 1.58 -11.88 2.88
C ARG A 116 0.89 -11.07 1.78
N LEU A 117 -0.40 -10.77 1.94
CA LEU A 117 -1.18 -10.03 0.95
C LEU A 117 -0.66 -8.60 0.76
N PHE A 118 -0.19 -7.96 1.83
CA PHE A 118 0.36 -6.61 1.75
C PHE A 118 1.65 -6.54 0.95
N PHE A 119 2.47 -7.60 0.91
CA PHE A 119 3.62 -7.65 0.01
C PHE A 119 3.23 -7.68 -1.47
N TYR A 120 2.00 -8.11 -1.79
CA TYR A 120 1.53 -8.23 -3.18
C TYR A 120 0.77 -6.98 -3.67
N MET A 121 0.18 -6.22 -2.75
CA MET A 121 -0.61 -5.03 -3.06
C MET A 121 0.16 -3.94 -3.83
N PRO A 122 1.46 -3.65 -3.58
CA PRO A 122 2.18 -2.66 -4.38
C PRO A 122 2.20 -2.95 -5.88
N PHE A 123 2.20 -4.22 -6.30
CA PHE A 123 2.10 -4.60 -7.72
C PHE A 123 0.68 -4.39 -8.25
N GLN A 124 -0.33 -4.74 -7.46
CA GLN A 124 -1.74 -4.48 -7.77
C GLN A 124 -2.03 -2.98 -7.92
N HIS A 125 -1.32 -2.13 -7.20
CA HIS A 125 -1.44 -0.68 -7.24
C HIS A 125 -0.63 -0.01 -8.36
N SER A 126 0.20 -0.75 -9.09
CA SER A 126 1.00 -0.24 -10.20
C SER A 126 0.16 0.02 -11.45
N GLU A 127 0.50 1.08 -12.19
CA GLU A 127 -0.07 1.34 -13.53
C GLU A 127 0.75 0.65 -14.65
N ASP A 128 1.72 -0.18 -14.30
CA ASP A 128 2.49 -1.02 -15.24
C ASP A 128 1.81 -2.39 -15.40
N LEU A 129 1.58 -2.81 -16.66
CA LEU A 129 0.87 -4.06 -16.94
C LEU A 129 1.66 -5.29 -16.48
N ALA A 130 3.00 -5.26 -16.54
CA ALA A 130 3.82 -6.39 -16.08
C ALA A 130 3.74 -6.56 -14.54
N ASP A 131 3.65 -5.47 -13.79
CA ASP A 131 3.39 -5.53 -12.34
C ASP A 131 1.98 -6.09 -12.05
N GLN A 132 0.99 -5.75 -12.88
CA GLN A 132 -0.37 -6.28 -12.74
C GLN A 132 -0.41 -7.80 -13.02
N GLU A 133 0.31 -8.28 -14.03
CA GLU A 133 0.43 -9.71 -14.34
C GLU A 133 1.14 -10.46 -13.20
N LEU A 134 2.20 -9.87 -12.64
CA LEU A 134 2.86 -10.40 -11.45
C LEU A 134 1.90 -10.47 -10.26
N SER A 135 1.13 -9.41 -10.02
CA SER A 135 0.10 -9.37 -8.97
C SER A 135 -0.89 -10.52 -9.10
N LEU A 136 -1.44 -10.76 -10.30
CA LEU A 136 -2.35 -11.89 -10.54
C LEU A 136 -1.72 -13.23 -10.14
N SER A 137 -0.49 -13.49 -10.58
CA SER A 137 0.24 -14.73 -10.27
C SER A 137 0.46 -14.90 -8.76
N LEU A 138 0.82 -13.82 -8.07
CA LEU A 138 1.07 -13.83 -6.62
C LEU A 138 -0.23 -14.09 -5.83
N PHE A 139 -1.31 -13.40 -6.17
CA PHE A 139 -2.61 -13.60 -5.48
C PHE A 139 -3.23 -14.96 -5.80
N GLU A 140 -3.07 -15.50 -7.01
CA GLU A 140 -3.50 -16.85 -7.36
C GLU A 140 -2.82 -17.91 -6.47
N GLY A 141 -1.54 -17.71 -6.16
CA GLY A 141 -0.76 -18.57 -5.26
C GLY A 141 -1.17 -18.50 -3.78
N THR A 142 -2.04 -17.57 -3.38
CA THR A 142 -2.52 -17.47 -1.98
C THR A 142 -3.72 -18.39 -1.69
N GLY A 143 -4.50 -18.72 -2.69
CA GLY A 143 -5.80 -19.39 -2.53
C GLY A 143 -6.92 -18.48 -2.01
N ASP A 144 -6.67 -17.19 -1.80
CA ASP A 144 -7.69 -16.21 -1.40
C ASP A 144 -8.44 -15.68 -2.62
N ALA A 145 -9.62 -16.24 -2.84
CA ALA A 145 -10.45 -15.90 -3.98
C ALA A 145 -10.88 -14.42 -4.01
N ARG A 146 -11.07 -13.80 -2.85
CA ARG A 146 -11.47 -12.38 -2.76
C ARG A 146 -10.34 -11.46 -3.21
N SER A 147 -9.13 -11.65 -2.68
CA SER A 147 -7.96 -10.85 -3.07
C SER A 147 -7.61 -11.06 -4.55
N LEU A 148 -7.72 -12.29 -5.05
CA LEU A 148 -7.52 -12.57 -6.48
C LEU A 148 -8.57 -11.87 -7.37
N ASP A 149 -9.82 -11.78 -6.94
CA ASP A 149 -10.84 -11.05 -7.70
C ASP A 149 -10.54 -9.55 -7.78
N PHE A 150 -10.11 -8.94 -6.69
CA PHE A 150 -9.61 -7.56 -6.70
C PHE A 150 -8.41 -7.39 -7.64
N ALA A 151 -7.44 -8.30 -7.61
CA ALA A 151 -6.29 -8.24 -8.52
C ALA A 151 -6.72 -8.31 -9.99
N ARG A 152 -7.72 -9.14 -10.33
CA ARG A 152 -8.29 -9.22 -11.69
C ARG A 152 -8.96 -7.92 -12.12
N GLN A 153 -9.68 -7.26 -11.24
CA GLN A 153 -10.34 -5.99 -11.51
C GLN A 153 -9.32 -4.87 -11.77
N HIS A 154 -8.25 -4.80 -10.96
CA HIS A 154 -7.14 -3.86 -11.17
C HIS A 154 -6.45 -4.10 -12.51
N HIS A 155 -6.08 -5.36 -12.78
CA HIS A 155 -5.48 -5.74 -14.05
C HIS A 155 -6.36 -5.35 -15.24
N ALA A 156 -7.66 -5.66 -15.20
CA ALA A 156 -8.61 -5.31 -16.27
C ALA A 156 -8.67 -3.79 -16.50
N THR A 157 -8.61 -3.01 -15.43
CA THR A 157 -8.58 -1.55 -15.49
C THR A 157 -7.31 -1.05 -16.18
N ILE A 158 -6.14 -1.56 -15.79
CA ILE A 158 -4.87 -1.17 -16.41
C ILE A 158 -4.77 -1.66 -17.85
N ALA A 159 -5.21 -2.88 -18.16
CA ALA A 159 -5.26 -3.39 -19.53
C ALA A 159 -6.15 -2.52 -20.44
N ARG A 160 -7.25 -1.97 -19.89
CA ARG A 160 -8.20 -1.15 -20.65
C ARG A 160 -7.75 0.30 -20.82
N PHE A 161 -7.23 0.93 -19.77
CA PHE A 161 -6.99 2.38 -19.72
C PHE A 161 -5.50 2.74 -19.64
N GLY A 162 -4.62 1.80 -19.32
CA GLY A 162 -3.19 2.05 -19.07
C GLY A 162 -2.93 2.85 -17.79
N ARG A 163 -3.97 3.10 -16.99
CA ARG A 163 -3.91 3.88 -15.74
C ARG A 163 -5.15 3.64 -14.89
N PHE A 164 -5.10 4.05 -13.62
CA PHE A 164 -6.26 4.07 -12.75
C PHE A 164 -7.03 5.39 -12.88
N PRO A 165 -8.24 5.40 -13.50
CA PRO A 165 -9.02 6.62 -13.73
C PRO A 165 -9.39 7.38 -12.45
N HIS A 166 -9.65 6.69 -11.34
CA HIS A 166 -9.98 7.32 -10.05
C HIS A 166 -8.85 8.19 -9.48
N ARG A 167 -7.59 7.99 -9.92
CA ARG A 167 -6.44 8.82 -9.53
C ARG A 167 -6.29 10.09 -10.35
N ASN A 168 -7.06 10.24 -11.46
CA ASN A 168 -6.87 11.34 -12.40
C ASN A 168 -6.99 12.72 -11.73
N ALA A 169 -8.00 12.93 -10.89
CA ALA A 169 -8.19 14.20 -10.19
C ALA A 169 -6.98 14.55 -9.29
N ALA A 170 -6.54 13.60 -8.48
CA ALA A 170 -5.41 13.78 -7.56
C ALA A 170 -4.09 14.03 -8.31
N LEU A 171 -3.91 13.42 -9.49
CA LEU A 171 -2.70 13.53 -10.30
C LEU A 171 -2.77 14.63 -11.38
N GLY A 172 -3.83 15.45 -11.38
CA GLY A 172 -4.00 16.52 -12.37
C GLY A 172 -4.16 16.02 -13.81
N ARG A 173 -4.63 14.78 -14.01
CA ARG A 173 -4.83 14.15 -15.31
C ARG A 173 -6.26 14.41 -15.83
N THR A 174 -6.39 14.70 -17.11
CA THR A 174 -7.72 14.81 -17.75
C THR A 174 -8.40 13.45 -17.78
N THR A 175 -9.64 13.39 -17.26
CA THR A 175 -10.46 12.18 -17.31
C THR A 175 -11.21 12.10 -18.64
N LEU A 176 -11.08 10.97 -19.33
CA LEU A 176 -11.81 10.70 -20.58
C LEU A 176 -13.23 10.22 -20.30
N PRO A 177 -14.19 10.39 -21.25
CA PRO A 177 -15.58 9.95 -21.02
C PRO A 177 -15.73 8.48 -20.65
N ALA A 178 -14.95 7.59 -21.26
CA ALA A 178 -14.97 6.14 -20.94
C ALA A 178 -14.41 5.85 -19.55
N GLU A 179 -13.44 6.62 -19.08
CA GLU A 179 -12.88 6.54 -17.73
C GLU A 179 -13.88 7.03 -16.68
N ALA A 180 -14.57 8.15 -16.97
CA ALA A 180 -15.61 8.68 -16.08
C ALA A 180 -16.76 7.66 -15.90
N ALA A 181 -17.17 7.00 -16.99
CA ALA A 181 -18.18 5.94 -16.94
C ALA A 181 -17.72 4.76 -16.05
N ALA A 182 -16.49 4.29 -16.23
CA ALA A 182 -15.95 3.19 -15.42
C ALA A 182 -15.86 3.55 -13.92
N VAL A 183 -15.46 4.77 -13.58
CA VAL A 183 -15.43 5.25 -12.18
C VAL A 183 -16.84 5.30 -11.60
N ALA A 184 -17.84 5.74 -12.37
CA ALA A 184 -19.23 5.80 -11.92
C ALA A 184 -19.85 4.40 -11.74
N GLU A 185 -19.37 3.39 -12.47
CA GLU A 185 -19.79 1.97 -12.36
C GLU A 185 -19.12 1.23 -11.19
N GLY A 186 -18.22 1.89 -10.44
CA GLY A 186 -17.62 1.34 -9.23
C GLY A 186 -16.15 0.89 -9.36
N SER A 187 -15.46 1.25 -10.45
CA SER A 187 -14.01 1.04 -10.58
C SER A 187 -13.23 2.02 -9.68
N GLN A 188 -13.48 1.93 -8.37
CA GLN A 188 -12.85 2.77 -7.34
C GLN A 188 -12.29 1.83 -6.25
N TRP A 189 -11.01 1.62 -6.25
CA TRP A 189 -10.28 0.87 -5.22
C TRP A 189 -8.97 1.57 -4.84
#